data_c036a89bc88a85f37313da96158f3623
#
_entry.id   c036a89bc88a85f37313da96158f3623
#
_cell.length_a   1.000
_cell.length_b   1.000
_cell.length_c   1.000
_cell.angle_alpha   90.00
_cell.angle_beta   90.00
_cell.angle_gamma   90.00
#
_symmetry.space_group_name_H-M   'P 1'
#
loop_
_entity.id
_entity.type
_entity.pdbx_description
1 polymer ?
#
loop_
_entity_poly.entity_id
_entity_poly.type
_entity_poly.pdbx_seq_one_letter_code
_entity_poly.pdbx_strand_id
1 'polypeptide(L)'
;MSAEQQVMPFDNPLVLDVSSPCVQAGIAMETGWRKIVDCPAPPMQGVFESVTKLTRELNISTSKIDAVFFCTGPGSTLGLRLALAFVKTLQWQRKNDLQLFSYNALDLASQMMDPPPQFLQAPFRMGWRIIRSS
;
A
#
# COMPACT_ATOMS: atom_id res chain seq x y z
N MET A 1 -11.21 -15.31 26.03
CA MET A 1 -10.73 -14.42 25.05
C MET A 1 -9.83 -15.14 24.12
N SER A 2 -9.94 -14.79 23.00
CA SER A 2 -9.20 -15.53 22.03
C SER A 2 -7.81 -14.96 21.86
N ALA A 3 -6.89 -15.86 21.75
CA ALA A 3 -5.55 -15.51 21.34
C ALA A 3 -5.53 -14.90 19.96
N GLU A 4 -6.66 -14.91 19.27
CA GLU A 4 -6.76 -14.35 17.94
C GLU A 4 -6.88 -12.83 17.93
N GLN A 5 -7.02 -12.20 19.08
CA GLN A 5 -6.92 -10.76 19.11
C GLN A 5 -5.51 -10.35 18.75
N GLN A 6 -5.33 -10.01 17.48
CA GLN A 6 -4.05 -9.54 17.00
C GLN A 6 -3.99 -8.03 17.22
N VAL A 7 -3.04 -7.61 18.02
CA VAL A 7 -2.74 -6.20 18.19
C VAL A 7 -1.88 -5.76 17.01
N MET A 8 -2.21 -4.63 16.41
CA MET A 8 -1.39 -4.05 15.35
C MET A 8 0.01 -3.76 15.94
N PRO A 9 1.06 -4.38 15.37
CA PRO A 9 2.41 -4.21 15.93
C PRO A 9 3.05 -2.86 15.58
N PHE A 10 2.37 -2.03 14.80
CA PHE A 10 2.87 -0.73 14.36
C PHE A 10 1.89 0.36 14.74
N ASP A 11 2.43 1.52 15.14
CA ASP A 11 1.60 2.67 15.51
C ASP A 11 1.10 3.44 14.28
N ASN A 12 1.95 3.56 13.27
CA ASN A 12 1.63 4.33 12.06
C ASN A 12 2.08 3.57 10.80
N PRO A 13 1.43 2.45 10.49
CA PRO A 13 1.77 1.71 9.28
C PRO A 13 1.18 2.39 8.06
N LEU A 14 2.04 2.79 7.13
CA LEU A 14 1.64 3.38 5.86
C LEU A 14 1.33 2.28 4.85
N VAL A 15 0.18 2.34 4.23
CA VAL A 15 -0.17 1.49 3.10
C VAL A 15 -0.17 2.36 1.86
N LEU A 16 0.60 1.96 0.85
CA LEU A 16 0.80 2.73 -0.37
C LEU A 16 0.48 1.87 -1.59
N ASP A 17 -0.47 2.32 -2.39
CA ASP A 17 -0.88 1.63 -3.61
C ASP A 17 -0.73 2.56 -4.81
N VAL A 18 0.21 2.21 -5.71
CA VAL A 18 0.47 2.94 -6.95
C VAL A 18 0.20 2.01 -8.15
N SER A 19 -0.57 0.96 -7.96
CA SER A 19 -0.87 0.00 -9.01
C SER A 19 -2.00 0.46 -9.94
N SER A 20 -2.81 1.40 -9.51
CA SER A 20 -3.92 1.94 -10.29
C SER A 20 -3.62 3.37 -10.73
N PRO A 21 -4.46 3.96 -11.64
CA PRO A 21 -4.26 5.35 -12.05
C PRO A 21 -4.34 6.37 -10.93
N CYS A 22 -5.04 6.03 -9.85
CA CYS A 22 -5.13 6.89 -8.68
C CYS A 22 -4.20 6.34 -7.60
N VAL A 23 -3.26 7.15 -7.13
CA VAL A 23 -2.39 6.77 -6.02
C VAL A 23 -3.19 6.84 -4.73
N GLN A 24 -3.12 5.79 -3.94
CA GLN A 24 -3.78 5.72 -2.66
C GLN A 24 -2.74 5.55 -1.55
N ALA A 25 -2.92 6.30 -0.48
CA ALA A 25 -2.07 6.18 0.70
C ALA A 25 -2.95 6.22 1.94
N GLY A 26 -2.64 5.40 2.93
CA GLY A 26 -3.43 5.36 4.15
C GLY A 26 -2.60 4.93 5.35
N ILE A 27 -3.06 5.30 6.53
CA ILE A 27 -2.52 4.77 7.78
C ILE A 27 -3.54 3.78 8.32
N ALA A 28 -3.13 2.52 8.45
CA ALA A 28 -4.00 1.45 8.90
C ALA A 28 -4.12 1.43 10.42
N MET A 29 -5.24 0.89 10.88
CA MET A 29 -5.52 0.62 12.29
C MET A 29 -5.88 -0.86 12.43
N GLU A 30 -6.08 -1.33 13.65
CA GLU A 30 -6.53 -2.70 13.88
C GLU A 30 -7.84 -3.01 13.18
N THR A 31 -8.75 -2.05 13.13
CA THR A 31 -10.11 -2.24 12.62
C THR A 31 -10.45 -1.26 11.50
N GLY A 32 -9.55 -1.08 10.57
CA GLY A 32 -9.82 -0.20 9.43
C GLY A 32 -8.72 0.82 9.20
N TRP A 33 -9.14 2.03 8.89
CA TRP A 33 -8.22 3.09 8.48
C TRP A 33 -8.33 4.28 9.39
N ARG A 34 -7.18 4.80 9.79
CA ARG A 34 -7.13 6.08 10.47
C ARG A 34 -7.40 7.22 9.50
N LYS A 35 -6.86 7.09 8.28
CA LYS A 35 -7.10 8.02 7.19
C LYS A 35 -6.67 7.36 5.88
N ILE A 36 -7.40 7.62 4.80
CA ILE A 36 -7.02 7.26 3.43
C ILE A 36 -7.06 8.52 2.59
N VAL A 37 -6.07 8.67 1.71
CA VAL A 37 -5.99 9.76 0.73
C VAL A 37 -5.89 9.16 -0.66
N ASP A 38 -6.73 9.64 -1.56
CA ASP A 38 -6.67 9.35 -2.99
C ASP A 38 -6.05 10.53 -3.71
N CYS A 39 -5.13 10.26 -4.63
CA CYS A 39 -4.50 11.32 -5.42
C CYS A 39 -4.52 10.92 -6.89
N PRO A 40 -5.33 11.59 -7.73
CA PRO A 40 -5.43 11.26 -9.17
C PRO A 40 -4.31 11.85 -10.01
N ALA A 41 -3.19 12.22 -9.40
CA ALA A 41 -2.03 12.75 -10.11
C ALA A 41 -1.20 11.62 -10.73
N PRO A 42 -0.31 11.94 -11.69
CA PRO A 42 0.64 10.95 -12.20
C PRO A 42 1.44 10.31 -11.07
N PRO A 43 1.92 9.06 -11.23
CA PRO A 43 2.51 8.33 -10.12
C PRO A 43 3.63 9.05 -9.37
N MET A 44 4.54 9.71 -10.09
CA MET A 44 5.64 10.42 -9.45
C MET A 44 5.14 11.51 -8.51
N GLN A 45 4.23 12.33 -9.00
CA GLN A 45 3.63 13.41 -8.23
C GLN A 45 2.67 12.86 -7.18
N GLY A 46 1.87 11.87 -7.55
CA GLY A 46 0.85 11.29 -6.70
C GLY A 46 1.39 10.64 -5.44
N VAL A 47 2.55 9.97 -5.52
CA VAL A 47 3.18 9.36 -4.35
C VAL A 47 3.53 10.43 -3.32
N PHE A 48 4.22 11.48 -3.75
CA PHE A 48 4.61 12.55 -2.83
C PHE A 48 3.41 13.32 -2.28
N GLU A 49 2.48 13.66 -3.14
CA GLU A 49 1.32 14.45 -2.73
C GLU A 49 0.41 13.67 -1.77
N SER A 50 0.18 12.39 -2.04
CA SER A 50 -0.69 11.59 -1.19
C SER A 50 -0.10 11.40 0.20
N VAL A 51 1.18 11.09 0.30
CA VAL A 51 1.84 10.92 1.59
C VAL A 51 1.94 12.24 2.34
N THR A 52 2.27 13.32 1.64
CA THR A 52 2.32 14.65 2.25
C THR A 52 0.95 15.07 2.79
N LYS A 53 -0.09 14.87 2.00
CA LYS A 53 -1.44 15.20 2.42
C LYS A 53 -1.87 14.36 3.61
N LEU A 54 -1.59 13.06 3.57
CA LEU A 54 -1.94 12.13 4.64
C LEU A 54 -1.28 12.53 5.97
N THR A 55 0.03 12.77 5.95
CA THR A 55 0.76 13.12 7.16
C THR A 55 0.35 14.49 7.70
N ARG A 56 0.06 15.43 6.80
CA ARG A 56 -0.44 16.75 7.20
C ARG A 56 -1.79 16.66 7.88
N GLU A 57 -2.72 15.93 7.28
CA GLU A 57 -4.08 15.81 7.82
C GLU A 57 -4.10 15.06 9.15
N LEU A 58 -3.17 14.12 9.36
CA LEU A 58 -3.03 13.41 10.62
C LEU A 58 -2.14 14.12 11.63
N ASN A 59 -1.50 15.22 11.20
CA ASN A 59 -0.58 15.98 12.03
C ASN A 59 0.54 15.11 12.59
N ILE A 60 1.10 14.25 11.74
CA ILE A 60 2.28 13.43 12.06
C ILE A 60 3.38 13.75 11.07
N SER A 61 4.63 13.52 11.47
CA SER A 61 5.74 13.61 10.54
C SER A 61 6.03 12.25 9.92
N THR A 62 6.72 12.24 8.78
CA THR A 62 7.12 10.98 8.14
C THR A 62 8.02 10.15 9.05
N SER A 63 8.70 10.78 10.00
CA SER A 63 9.53 10.06 10.97
C SER A 63 8.71 9.19 11.93
N LYS A 64 7.42 9.41 12.00
CA LYS A 64 6.52 8.61 12.84
C LYS A 64 5.98 7.37 12.13
N ILE A 65 6.15 7.27 10.82
CA ILE A 65 5.79 6.08 10.08
C ILE A 65 6.76 4.97 10.47
N ASP A 66 6.25 3.88 10.99
CA ASP A 66 7.08 2.78 11.52
C ASP A 66 7.08 1.53 10.65
N ALA A 67 6.19 1.48 9.66
CA ALA A 67 6.18 0.40 8.67
C ALA A 67 5.56 0.92 7.37
N VAL A 68 5.95 0.34 6.25
CA VAL A 68 5.33 0.61 4.95
C VAL A 68 4.93 -0.70 4.30
N PHE A 69 3.67 -0.76 3.92
CA PHE A 69 3.10 -1.86 3.13
C PHE A 69 2.85 -1.31 1.73
N PHE A 70 3.49 -1.86 0.73
CA PHE A 70 3.32 -1.37 -0.64
C PHE A 70 2.90 -2.48 -1.58
N CYS A 71 2.06 -2.11 -2.56
CA CYS A 71 1.53 -3.04 -3.53
C CYS A 71 2.57 -3.35 -4.61
N THR A 72 2.77 -4.63 -4.89
CA THR A 72 3.68 -5.07 -5.95
C THR A 72 2.96 -5.33 -7.28
N GLY A 73 1.67 -5.04 -7.35
CA GLY A 73 0.87 -5.22 -8.55
C GLY A 73 -0.18 -6.30 -8.40
N PRO A 74 -0.84 -6.66 -9.50
CA PRO A 74 -0.63 -6.19 -10.87
C PRO A 74 -1.03 -4.74 -11.08
N GLY A 75 -0.34 -4.04 -11.98
CA GLY A 75 -0.61 -2.64 -12.25
C GLY A 75 0.48 -1.97 -13.07
N SER A 76 0.52 -0.65 -13.02
CA SER A 76 1.48 0.15 -13.76
C SER A 76 2.92 -0.16 -13.35
N THR A 77 3.75 -0.56 -14.31
CA THR A 77 5.17 -0.82 -14.05
C THR A 77 5.89 0.43 -13.56
N LEU A 78 5.59 1.58 -14.14
CA LEU A 78 6.17 2.84 -13.73
C LEU A 78 5.74 3.18 -12.30
N GLY A 79 4.46 3.04 -12.00
CA GLY A 79 3.95 3.30 -10.65
C GLY A 79 4.61 2.42 -9.60
N LEU A 80 4.75 1.14 -9.89
CA LEU A 80 5.38 0.21 -8.96
C LEU A 80 6.85 0.55 -8.71
N ARG A 81 7.58 0.94 -9.76
CA ARG A 81 8.98 1.36 -9.63
C ARG A 81 9.10 2.64 -8.80
N LEU A 82 8.21 3.58 -9.01
CA LEU A 82 8.22 4.84 -8.26
C LEU A 82 7.88 4.62 -6.79
N ALA A 83 6.91 3.75 -6.52
CA ALA A 83 6.59 3.37 -5.15
C ALA A 83 7.79 2.75 -4.44
N LEU A 84 8.45 1.81 -5.11
CA LEU A 84 9.63 1.17 -4.55
C LEU A 84 10.76 2.18 -4.29
N ALA A 85 11.01 3.09 -5.24
CA ALA A 85 12.03 4.12 -5.08
C ALA A 85 11.71 5.04 -3.90
N PHE A 86 10.45 5.45 -3.75
CA PHE A 86 10.00 6.27 -2.64
C PHE A 86 10.22 5.58 -1.30
N VAL A 87 9.78 4.32 -1.22
CA VAL A 87 9.87 3.53 0.01
C VAL A 87 11.33 3.29 0.40
N LYS A 88 12.19 3.00 -0.58
CA LYS A 88 13.62 2.84 -0.33
C LYS A 88 14.26 4.13 0.15
N THR A 89 13.84 5.27 -0.40
CA THR A 89 14.33 6.58 0.05
C THR A 89 13.95 6.84 1.50
N LEU A 90 12.71 6.54 1.87
CA LEU A 90 12.28 6.66 3.26
C LEU A 90 13.10 5.76 4.19
N GLN A 91 13.33 4.53 3.79
CA GLN A 91 14.11 3.58 4.57
C GLN A 91 15.54 4.09 4.77
N TRP A 92 16.11 4.65 3.74
CA TRP A 92 17.47 5.20 3.78
C TRP A 92 17.58 6.39 4.74
N GLN A 93 16.63 7.32 4.67
CA GLN A 93 16.57 8.46 5.58
C GLN A 93 16.44 8.03 7.04
N ARG A 94 15.84 6.87 7.26
CA ARG A 94 15.60 6.31 8.59
C ARG A 94 16.69 5.34 9.03
N LYS A 95 17.82 5.28 8.31
CA LYS A 95 18.95 4.38 8.60
C LYS A 95 18.52 2.91 8.75
N ASN A 96 17.62 2.49 7.86
CA ASN A 96 17.07 1.13 7.82
C ASN A 96 16.24 0.75 9.07
N ASP A 97 15.75 1.75 9.81
CA ASP A 97 14.89 1.52 10.96
C ASP A 97 13.42 1.36 10.56
N LEU A 98 13.10 1.55 9.30
CA LEU A 98 11.76 1.42 8.77
C LEU A 98 11.55 0.03 8.20
N GLN A 99 10.52 -0.68 8.67
CA GLN A 99 10.21 -2.01 8.17
C GLN A 99 9.37 -1.92 6.90
N LEU A 100 9.73 -2.71 5.89
CA LEU A 100 9.07 -2.72 4.58
C LEU A 100 8.41 -4.07 4.34
N PHE A 101 7.16 -4.01 3.90
CA PHE A 101 6.40 -5.19 3.52
C PHE A 101 5.76 -4.96 2.15
N SER A 102 5.68 -6.00 1.34
CA SER A 102 5.00 -5.91 0.06
C SER A 102 3.78 -6.84 0.06
N TYR A 103 2.79 -6.48 -0.75
CA TYR A 103 1.63 -7.33 -0.95
C TYR A 103 1.22 -7.34 -2.42
N ASN A 104 0.61 -8.44 -2.85
CA ASN A 104 0.04 -8.58 -4.17
C ASN A 104 -1.44 -8.23 -4.10
N ALA A 105 -1.91 -7.38 -5.01
CA ALA A 105 -3.30 -6.91 -4.98
C ALA A 105 -4.30 -8.06 -5.19
N LEU A 106 -3.95 -9.04 -6.01
CA LEU A 106 -4.84 -10.19 -6.23
C LEU A 106 -4.89 -11.11 -5.01
N ASP A 107 -3.77 -11.29 -4.33
CA ASP A 107 -3.74 -12.05 -3.08
C ASP A 107 -4.61 -11.38 -2.02
N LEU A 108 -4.46 -10.08 -1.87
CA LEU A 108 -5.26 -9.32 -0.92
C LEU A 108 -6.74 -9.42 -1.26
N ALA A 109 -7.09 -9.21 -2.53
CA ALA A 109 -8.48 -9.29 -2.97
C ALA A 109 -9.07 -10.68 -2.73
N SER A 110 -8.30 -11.74 -2.99
CA SER A 110 -8.80 -13.10 -2.77
C SER A 110 -9.09 -13.38 -1.30
N GLN A 111 -8.29 -12.80 -0.40
CA GLN A 111 -8.50 -12.97 1.04
C GLN A 111 -9.71 -12.19 1.55
N MET A 112 -10.11 -11.15 0.83
CA MET A 112 -11.27 -10.33 1.22
C MET A 112 -12.60 -10.90 0.70
N MET A 113 -12.56 -11.88 -0.17
CA MET A 113 -13.75 -12.49 -0.73
C MET A 113 -14.17 -13.73 0.07
N ASP A 114 -15.46 -13.90 0.24
CA ASP A 114 -16.03 -15.05 0.97
C ASP A 114 -17.18 -15.64 0.15
N PRO A 115 -17.03 -16.86 -0.38
CA PRO A 115 -15.84 -17.71 -0.27
C PRO A 115 -14.68 -17.24 -1.15
N PRO A 116 -13.45 -17.61 -0.85
CA PRO A 116 -12.31 -17.24 -1.68
C PRO A 116 -12.45 -17.84 -3.08
N PRO A 117 -12.18 -17.07 -4.14
CA PRO A 117 -12.28 -17.59 -5.50
C PRO A 117 -11.10 -18.51 -5.83
N GLN A 118 -11.34 -19.46 -6.74
CA GLN A 118 -10.24 -20.27 -7.26
C GLN A 118 -9.31 -19.45 -8.16
N PHE A 119 -9.88 -18.49 -8.88
CA PHE A 119 -9.15 -17.66 -9.81
C PHE A 119 -9.51 -16.21 -9.61
N LEU A 120 -8.52 -15.35 -9.71
CA LEU A 120 -8.68 -13.91 -9.85
C LEU A 120 -7.84 -13.43 -11.02
N GLN A 121 -8.37 -12.50 -11.79
CA GLN A 121 -7.64 -11.89 -12.88
C GLN A 121 -7.79 -10.38 -12.83
N ALA A 122 -6.77 -9.69 -13.29
CA ALA A 122 -6.77 -8.25 -13.42
C ALA A 122 -6.27 -7.85 -14.80
N PRO A 123 -6.76 -6.75 -15.36
CA PRO A 123 -6.21 -6.24 -16.61
C PRO A 123 -4.75 -5.84 -16.39
N PHE A 124 -3.95 -6.12 -17.39
CA PHE A 124 -2.54 -5.81 -17.35
C PHE A 124 -2.10 -5.48 -18.77
N ARG A 125 -1.52 -4.32 -18.98
CA ARG A 125 -0.99 -3.84 -20.26
C ARG A 125 -1.81 -4.24 -21.49
N MET A 126 -2.36 -3.32 -22.23
CA MET A 126 -2.93 -3.53 -23.56
C MET A 126 -3.88 -4.73 -23.65
N GLY A 127 -4.64 -4.98 -22.58
CA GLY A 127 -5.61 -6.07 -22.58
C GLY A 127 -5.11 -7.40 -22.03
N TRP A 128 -3.84 -7.53 -21.74
CA TRP A 128 -3.31 -8.71 -21.07
C TRP A 128 -3.86 -8.81 -19.65
N ARG A 129 -3.93 -10.02 -19.14
CA ARG A 129 -4.46 -10.25 -17.81
C ARG A 129 -3.50 -11.09 -16.99
N ILE A 130 -3.44 -10.77 -15.71
CA ILE A 130 -2.74 -11.57 -14.73
C ILE A 130 -3.79 -12.40 -14.01
N ILE A 131 -3.55 -13.68 -13.89
CA ILE A 131 -4.45 -14.63 -13.24
C ILE A 131 -3.73 -15.19 -12.02
N ARG A 132 -4.43 -15.18 -10.90
CA ARG A 132 -3.98 -15.87 -9.70
C ARG A 132 -4.90 -17.06 -9.48
N SER A 133 -4.30 -18.22 -9.32
CA SER A 133 -5.03 -19.41 -8.90
C SER A 133 -4.76 -19.66 -7.42
N SER A 134 -5.78 -20.07 -6.74
CA SER A 134 -5.63 -20.43 -5.33
C SER A 134 -5.31 -21.92 -5.18
#